data_97b6d248e4f3c06fc5e8babfc729c85a
#
_entry.id   97b6d248e4f3c06fc5e8babfc729c85a
#
_cell.length_a   1.000
_cell.length_b   1.000
_cell.length_c   1.000
_cell.angle_alpha   90.00
_cell.angle_beta   90.00
_cell.angle_gamma   90.00
#
_symmetry.space_group_name_H-M   'P 1'
#
loop_
_entity.id
_entity.type
_entity.pdbx_description
1 polymer ?
#
loop_
_entity_poly.entity_id
_entity_poly.type
_entity_poly.pdbx_seq_one_letter_code
_entity_poly.pdbx_strand_id
1 'polypeptide(L)'
;MATFTPLSDQYYAGVLDFGGVRILLDCGCDVDFEGLGDKIAAVAPTVDLVLLSHAELRHVGGLPAAKARYGLAAPVFATTPTIKNGALTLYESWAGYRATRGRAAAKEKFDLDDVDAAFDKIRALKFDQPLSLRGRGAGVVVTAHRAGHSVGGAYWRISRGADEVVYAVDVHHARERHVDGTALAARGPDRRPAVLICDAGPLRGPAAPAPPRRVAEDAAVDAALSALRHGGHALFPAEGASRALELLLVLDEAWRRRNLGGAYDLVFVHATARSVLDFARSQLEWMAPEAQDSFDGTTGTRRGGGHPLALREVRCASSVADCAKIKLPVQV
;
A
#
# COMPACT_ATOMS: atom_id res chain seq x y z
N MET A 1 -0.14 12.67 -28.42
CA MET A 1 0.55 13.48 -27.40
C MET A 1 -0.02 13.07 -26.03
N ALA A 2 0.79 12.93 -25.01
CA ALA A 2 0.38 12.69 -23.63
C ALA A 2 0.53 13.97 -22.82
N THR A 3 -0.46 14.31 -22.00
CA THR A 3 -0.40 15.45 -21.09
C THR A 3 -0.73 14.96 -19.68
N PHE A 4 0.14 15.23 -18.71
CA PHE A 4 -0.07 14.90 -17.31
C PHE A 4 -0.22 16.16 -16.48
N THR A 5 -1.25 16.21 -15.66
CA THR A 5 -1.55 17.31 -14.74
C THR A 5 -1.63 16.77 -13.32
N PRO A 6 -0.64 17.01 -12.43
CA PRO A 6 -0.73 16.66 -11.04
C PRO A 6 -1.79 17.51 -10.33
N LEU A 7 -2.56 16.90 -9.46
CA LEU A 7 -3.58 17.60 -8.65
C LEU A 7 -3.05 17.97 -7.26
N SER A 8 -2.00 17.30 -6.79
CA SER A 8 -1.37 17.56 -5.49
C SER A 8 0.13 17.32 -5.56
N ASP A 9 0.85 17.89 -4.61
CA ASP A 9 2.26 17.66 -4.29
C ASP A 9 2.46 16.88 -2.98
N GLN A 10 1.38 16.59 -2.25
CA GLN A 10 1.40 15.92 -0.95
C GLN A 10 0.90 14.47 -1.00
N TYR A 11 0.03 14.15 -1.96
CA TYR A 11 -0.54 12.83 -2.17
C TYR A 11 -0.68 12.54 -3.67
N TYR A 12 -0.86 11.29 -4.02
CA TYR A 12 -0.92 10.88 -5.41
C TYR A 12 -2.34 11.03 -5.97
N ALA A 13 -2.48 11.99 -6.85
CA ALA A 13 -3.63 12.21 -7.71
C ALA A 13 -3.20 13.04 -8.91
N GLY A 14 -3.45 12.56 -10.11
CA GLY A 14 -3.12 13.29 -11.33
C GLY A 14 -3.94 12.85 -12.51
N VAL A 15 -4.15 13.75 -13.44
CA VAL A 15 -4.92 13.48 -14.66
C VAL A 15 -3.95 13.30 -15.83
N LEU A 16 -4.07 12.18 -16.51
CA LEU A 16 -3.37 11.87 -17.75
C LEU A 16 -4.37 11.94 -18.92
N ASP A 17 -4.18 12.89 -19.83
CA ASP A 17 -4.84 12.92 -21.12
C ASP A 17 -3.97 12.17 -22.14
N PHE A 18 -4.39 11.00 -22.61
CA PHE A 18 -3.64 10.15 -23.53
C PHE A 18 -4.55 9.32 -24.42
N GLY A 19 -4.28 9.35 -25.73
CA GLY A 19 -5.00 8.52 -26.69
C GLY A 19 -6.50 8.81 -26.79
N GLY A 20 -6.94 10.02 -26.46
CA GLY A 20 -8.34 10.45 -26.50
C GLY A 20 -9.13 10.09 -25.23
N VAL A 21 -8.48 9.55 -24.20
CA VAL A 21 -9.07 9.27 -22.88
C VAL A 21 -8.42 10.10 -21.81
N ARG A 22 -9.21 10.42 -20.79
CA ARG A 22 -8.79 11.12 -19.58
C ARG A 22 -8.75 10.14 -18.41
N ILE A 23 -7.57 9.88 -17.88
CA ILE A 23 -7.30 8.86 -16.86
C ILE A 23 -6.93 9.56 -15.55
N LEU A 24 -7.66 9.27 -14.48
CA LEU A 24 -7.22 9.64 -13.14
C LEU A 24 -6.24 8.58 -12.64
N LEU A 25 -5.01 8.98 -12.37
CA LEU A 25 -3.94 8.17 -11.81
C LEU A 25 -3.88 8.43 -10.31
N ASP A 26 -4.30 7.45 -9.53
CA ASP A 26 -4.59 7.52 -8.11
C ASP A 26 -5.63 8.58 -7.72
N CYS A 27 -6.16 8.47 -6.52
CA CYS A 27 -7.13 9.37 -5.92
C CYS A 27 -6.85 9.47 -4.42
N GLY A 28 -5.65 9.93 -4.07
CA GLY A 28 -5.18 10.03 -2.72
C GLY A 28 -5.72 11.22 -1.95
N CYS A 29 -5.44 11.26 -0.66
CA CYS A 29 -5.61 12.43 0.19
C CYS A 29 -4.61 12.42 1.35
N ASP A 30 -4.57 13.52 2.09
CA ASP A 30 -3.85 13.64 3.34
C ASP A 30 -4.61 12.98 4.52
N VAL A 31 -3.98 12.97 5.70
CA VAL A 31 -4.53 12.36 6.92
C VAL A 31 -5.73 13.12 7.50
N ASP A 32 -5.89 14.38 7.14
CA ASP A 32 -7.01 15.22 7.56
C ASP A 32 -8.16 15.22 6.54
N PHE A 33 -8.05 14.46 5.47
CA PHE A 33 -8.98 14.41 4.35
C PHE A 33 -9.30 15.81 3.78
N GLU A 34 -8.29 16.67 3.77
CA GLU A 34 -8.34 18.03 3.23
C GLU A 34 -7.64 18.12 1.87
N GLY A 35 -7.77 19.22 1.20
CA GLY A 35 -7.06 19.50 -0.05
C GLY A 35 -7.61 18.83 -1.32
N LEU A 36 -8.50 17.83 -1.22
CA LEU A 36 -9.09 17.15 -2.38
C LEU A 36 -10.21 17.97 -3.04
N GLY A 37 -10.99 18.73 -2.25
CA GLY A 37 -12.29 19.23 -2.63
C GLY A 37 -12.37 19.86 -4.03
N ASP A 38 -11.78 21.04 -4.21
CA ASP A 38 -11.99 21.81 -5.45
C ASP A 38 -11.31 21.20 -6.68
N LYS A 39 -10.08 20.68 -6.52
CA LYS A 39 -9.33 20.13 -7.64
C LYS A 39 -9.92 18.83 -8.16
N ILE A 40 -10.31 17.92 -7.26
CA ILE A 40 -10.93 16.66 -7.67
C ILE A 40 -12.34 16.89 -8.19
N ALA A 41 -13.11 17.81 -7.61
CA ALA A 41 -14.45 18.19 -8.07
C ALA A 41 -14.44 18.73 -9.51
N ALA A 42 -13.40 19.49 -9.87
CA ALA A 42 -13.25 20.02 -11.21
C ALA A 42 -12.97 18.93 -12.26
N VAL A 43 -12.29 17.84 -11.90
CA VAL A 43 -11.85 16.81 -12.86
C VAL A 43 -12.71 15.54 -12.81
N ALA A 44 -13.24 15.16 -11.67
CA ALA A 44 -13.95 13.90 -11.46
C ALA A 44 -15.07 13.62 -12.47
N PRO A 45 -15.94 14.59 -12.83
CA PRO A 45 -16.99 14.36 -13.82
C PRO A 45 -16.46 14.14 -15.26
N THR A 46 -15.20 14.50 -15.51
CA THR A 46 -14.60 14.48 -16.87
C THR A 46 -13.73 13.25 -17.11
N VAL A 47 -13.48 12.44 -16.08
CA VAL A 47 -12.59 11.29 -16.13
C VAL A 47 -13.28 10.11 -16.81
N ASP A 48 -12.59 9.41 -17.70
CA ASP A 48 -13.08 8.22 -18.40
C ASP A 48 -12.77 6.92 -17.62
N LEU A 49 -11.67 6.88 -16.84
CA LEU A 49 -11.31 5.77 -15.94
C LEU A 49 -10.35 6.21 -14.83
N VAL A 50 -10.29 5.41 -13.78
CA VAL A 50 -9.36 5.58 -12.65
C VAL A 50 -8.47 4.35 -12.54
N LEU A 51 -7.17 4.55 -12.35
CA LEU A 51 -6.19 3.50 -12.08
C LEU A 51 -5.58 3.75 -10.70
N LEU A 52 -5.78 2.81 -9.76
CA LEU A 52 -5.20 2.90 -8.42
C LEU A 52 -3.94 2.04 -8.36
N SER A 53 -2.86 2.62 -7.88
CA SER A 53 -1.55 1.97 -7.82
C SER A 53 -1.32 1.19 -6.52
N HIS A 54 -1.65 1.78 -5.38
CA HIS A 54 -1.36 1.26 -4.04
C HIS A 54 -2.56 1.41 -3.11
N ALA A 55 -2.47 0.78 -1.92
CA ALA A 55 -3.55 0.72 -0.93
C ALA A 55 -3.46 1.83 0.13
N GLU A 56 -2.39 2.60 0.16
CA GLU A 56 -2.12 3.62 1.17
C GLU A 56 -3.04 4.84 0.98
N LEU A 57 -3.32 5.55 2.08
CA LEU A 57 -4.22 6.70 2.10
C LEU A 57 -3.88 7.74 1.02
N ARG A 58 -2.60 7.97 0.80
CA ARG A 58 -2.12 8.92 -0.23
C ARG A 58 -2.36 8.49 -1.67
N HIS A 59 -2.88 7.27 -1.92
CA HIS A 59 -3.27 6.76 -3.24
C HIS A 59 -4.77 6.57 -3.41
N VAL A 60 -5.49 6.21 -2.32
CA VAL A 60 -6.90 5.84 -2.39
C VAL A 60 -7.82 6.71 -1.53
N GLY A 61 -7.26 7.54 -0.66
CA GLY A 61 -7.99 8.21 0.41
C GLY A 61 -9.11 9.14 -0.04
N GLY A 62 -8.98 9.71 -1.23
CA GLY A 62 -9.99 10.60 -1.80
C GLY A 62 -11.10 9.91 -2.58
N LEU A 63 -10.97 8.62 -2.86
CA LEU A 63 -11.91 7.91 -3.71
C LEU A 63 -13.35 7.89 -3.19
N PRO A 64 -13.64 7.65 -1.89
CA PRO A 64 -15.01 7.71 -1.38
C PRO A 64 -15.66 9.06 -1.60
N ALA A 65 -14.99 10.15 -1.23
CA ALA A 65 -15.49 11.51 -1.43
C ALA A 65 -15.67 11.85 -2.92
N ALA A 66 -14.71 11.44 -3.77
CA ALA A 66 -14.78 11.67 -5.20
C ALA A 66 -16.04 11.01 -5.82
N LYS A 67 -16.37 9.79 -5.41
CA LYS A 67 -17.56 9.08 -5.88
C LYS A 67 -18.86 9.60 -5.27
N ALA A 68 -18.88 9.82 -3.96
CA ALA A 68 -20.11 10.20 -3.26
C ALA A 68 -20.50 11.65 -3.49
N ARG A 69 -19.52 12.58 -3.65
CA ARG A 69 -19.75 14.01 -3.60
C ARG A 69 -19.31 14.79 -4.84
N TYR A 70 -18.26 14.31 -5.54
CA TYR A 70 -17.66 15.07 -6.64
C TYR A 70 -17.98 14.50 -8.03
N GLY A 71 -18.96 13.59 -8.10
CA GLY A 71 -19.49 13.10 -9.38
C GLY A 71 -18.55 12.18 -10.16
N LEU A 72 -17.60 11.49 -9.50
CA LEU A 72 -16.76 10.51 -10.15
C LEU A 72 -17.56 9.26 -10.52
N ALA A 73 -18.05 9.19 -11.75
CA ALA A 73 -18.82 8.05 -12.28
C ALA A 73 -17.94 7.02 -13.00
N ALA A 74 -16.70 7.37 -13.32
CA ALA A 74 -15.78 6.53 -14.08
C ALA A 74 -15.52 5.17 -13.42
N PRO A 75 -15.30 4.09 -14.22
CA PRO A 75 -14.86 2.80 -13.69
C PRO A 75 -13.47 2.92 -13.07
N VAL A 76 -13.28 2.22 -11.95
CA VAL A 76 -12.02 2.17 -11.21
C VAL A 76 -11.41 0.79 -11.36
N PHE A 77 -10.10 0.74 -11.57
CA PHE A 77 -9.34 -0.49 -11.69
C PHE A 77 -8.16 -0.49 -10.70
N ALA A 78 -7.94 -1.66 -10.09
CA ALA A 78 -6.83 -1.90 -9.17
C ALA A 78 -6.51 -3.40 -9.12
N THR A 79 -5.44 -3.79 -8.45
CA THR A 79 -5.20 -5.18 -8.10
C THR A 79 -6.10 -5.63 -6.94
N THR A 80 -6.38 -6.91 -6.82
CA THR A 80 -7.19 -7.44 -5.69
C THR A 80 -6.63 -7.05 -4.32
N PRO A 81 -5.31 -7.14 -4.06
CA PRO A 81 -4.77 -6.69 -2.77
C PRO A 81 -4.96 -5.19 -2.54
N THR A 82 -4.75 -4.35 -3.56
CA THR A 82 -4.97 -2.91 -3.44
C THR A 82 -6.42 -2.59 -3.07
N ILE A 83 -7.41 -3.29 -3.63
CA ILE A 83 -8.82 -3.13 -3.28
C ILE A 83 -9.05 -3.47 -1.80
N LYS A 84 -8.61 -4.66 -1.37
CA LYS A 84 -8.85 -5.16 -0.01
C LYS A 84 -8.14 -4.34 1.06
N ASN A 85 -6.85 -4.10 0.87
CA ASN A 85 -6.05 -3.34 1.82
C ASN A 85 -6.40 -1.85 1.81
N GLY A 86 -6.79 -1.28 0.66
CA GLY A 86 -7.23 0.11 0.55
C GLY A 86 -8.50 0.40 1.37
N ALA A 87 -9.49 -0.51 1.34
CA ALA A 87 -10.67 -0.40 2.19
C ALA A 87 -10.30 -0.42 3.68
N LEU A 88 -9.38 -1.34 4.11
CA LEU A 88 -8.91 -1.39 5.50
C LEU A 88 -8.15 -0.12 5.91
N THR A 89 -7.32 0.41 5.02
CA THR A 89 -6.62 1.70 5.23
C THR A 89 -7.62 2.83 5.48
N LEU A 90 -8.70 2.88 4.70
CA LEU A 90 -9.71 3.91 4.86
C LEU A 90 -10.53 3.75 6.13
N TYR A 91 -10.90 2.54 6.52
CA TYR A 91 -11.58 2.29 7.79
C TYR A 91 -10.74 2.77 8.98
N GLU A 92 -9.44 2.47 8.99
CA GLU A 92 -8.54 2.91 10.05
C GLU A 92 -8.37 4.42 10.06
N SER A 93 -8.05 5.01 8.90
CA SER A 93 -7.84 6.46 8.79
C SER A 93 -9.09 7.24 9.18
N TRP A 94 -10.28 6.78 8.75
CA TRP A 94 -11.55 7.38 9.13
C TRP A 94 -11.83 7.23 10.64
N ALA A 95 -11.53 6.07 11.23
CA ALA A 95 -11.67 5.86 12.67
C ALA A 95 -10.75 6.78 13.48
N GLY A 96 -9.49 6.94 13.04
CA GLY A 96 -8.52 7.86 13.62
C GLY A 96 -8.96 9.32 13.50
N TYR A 97 -9.40 9.75 12.33
CA TYR A 97 -9.92 11.09 12.09
C TYR A 97 -11.16 11.37 12.96
N ARG A 98 -12.10 10.42 13.01
CA ARG A 98 -13.28 10.52 13.88
C ARG A 98 -12.93 10.63 15.37
N ALA A 99 -11.92 9.89 15.81
CA ALA A 99 -11.46 9.94 17.20
C ALA A 99 -10.86 11.29 17.59
N THR A 100 -10.18 11.96 16.64
CA THR A 100 -9.50 13.25 16.88
C THR A 100 -10.38 14.46 16.59
N ARG A 101 -11.23 14.41 15.56
CA ARG A 101 -12.04 15.56 15.09
C ARG A 101 -13.53 15.43 15.41
N GLY A 102 -13.99 14.27 15.87
CA GLY A 102 -15.37 14.00 16.20
C GLY A 102 -16.20 13.46 15.03
N ARG A 103 -17.37 12.89 15.37
CA ARG A 103 -18.25 12.20 14.41
C ARG A 103 -18.83 13.12 13.33
N ALA A 104 -19.18 14.37 13.70
CA ALA A 104 -19.76 15.32 12.76
C ALA A 104 -18.76 15.68 11.66
N ALA A 105 -17.54 16.08 12.04
CA ALA A 105 -16.47 16.40 11.10
C ALA A 105 -16.11 15.22 10.18
N ALA A 106 -16.10 13.99 10.72
CA ALA A 106 -15.82 12.80 9.90
C ALA A 106 -16.90 12.59 8.84
N LYS A 107 -18.19 12.75 9.19
CA LYS A 107 -19.31 12.64 8.25
C LYS A 107 -19.34 13.73 7.17
N GLU A 108 -18.75 14.89 7.44
CA GLU A 108 -18.62 15.95 6.44
C GLU A 108 -17.66 15.56 5.32
N LYS A 109 -16.69 14.68 5.58
CA LYS A 109 -15.76 14.18 4.55
C LYS A 109 -16.40 13.06 3.72
N PHE A 110 -16.77 11.99 4.35
CA PHE A 110 -17.52 10.83 3.84
C PHE A 110 -17.92 9.93 5.03
N ASP A 111 -18.68 8.87 4.81
CA ASP A 111 -18.92 7.86 5.84
C ASP A 111 -18.43 6.47 5.39
N LEU A 112 -18.61 5.47 6.25
CA LEU A 112 -18.12 4.11 5.95
C LEU A 112 -18.92 3.46 4.82
N ASP A 113 -20.20 3.82 4.66
CA ASP A 113 -21.03 3.33 3.56
C ASP A 113 -20.52 3.88 2.21
N ASP A 114 -19.96 5.09 2.19
CA ASP A 114 -19.30 5.67 1.01
C ASP A 114 -18.01 4.90 0.67
N VAL A 115 -17.26 4.43 1.68
CA VAL A 115 -16.08 3.58 1.46
C VAL A 115 -16.51 2.26 0.81
N ASP A 116 -17.51 1.58 1.39
CA ASP A 116 -18.01 0.31 0.87
C ASP A 116 -18.53 0.49 -0.57
N ALA A 117 -19.37 1.49 -0.82
CA ALA A 117 -19.92 1.76 -2.14
C ALA A 117 -18.85 2.09 -3.19
N ALA A 118 -17.74 2.73 -2.77
CA ALA A 118 -16.63 3.06 -3.66
C ALA A 118 -15.79 1.82 -4.01
N PHE A 119 -15.48 0.97 -3.02
CA PHE A 119 -14.58 -0.17 -3.18
C PHE A 119 -15.26 -1.40 -3.77
N ASP A 120 -16.54 -1.65 -3.50
CA ASP A 120 -17.30 -2.77 -4.07
C ASP A 120 -17.41 -2.71 -5.60
N LYS A 121 -17.29 -1.53 -6.19
CA LYS A 121 -17.38 -1.30 -7.64
C LYS A 121 -16.03 -1.28 -8.35
N ILE A 122 -14.92 -1.45 -7.64
CA ILE A 122 -13.58 -1.48 -8.25
C ILE A 122 -13.42 -2.81 -9.01
N ARG A 123 -12.94 -2.73 -10.23
CA ARG A 123 -12.68 -3.88 -11.08
C ARG A 123 -11.25 -4.37 -10.86
N ALA A 124 -11.14 -5.62 -10.42
CA ALA A 124 -9.84 -6.24 -10.17
C ALA A 124 -9.12 -6.60 -11.48
N LEU A 125 -7.83 -6.31 -11.53
CA LEU A 125 -6.90 -6.75 -12.58
C LEU A 125 -5.75 -7.54 -11.94
N LYS A 126 -5.27 -8.57 -12.65
CA LYS A 126 -4.04 -9.26 -12.29
C LYS A 126 -2.82 -8.52 -12.87
N PHE A 127 -1.65 -8.77 -12.29
CA PHE A 127 -0.41 -8.33 -12.92
C PHE A 127 -0.29 -8.92 -14.32
N ASP A 128 0.29 -8.13 -15.22
CA ASP A 128 0.54 -8.47 -16.62
C ASP A 128 -0.72 -8.78 -17.43
N GLN A 129 -1.91 -8.53 -16.89
CA GLN A 129 -3.18 -8.67 -17.59
C GLN A 129 -3.51 -7.39 -18.37
N PRO A 130 -3.45 -7.39 -19.72
CA PRO A 130 -3.79 -6.22 -20.51
C PRO A 130 -5.31 -6.01 -20.53
N LEU A 131 -5.73 -4.77 -20.30
CA LEU A 131 -7.11 -4.32 -20.46
C LEU A 131 -7.18 -3.37 -21.66
N SER A 132 -7.83 -3.82 -22.74
CA SER A 132 -8.13 -2.97 -23.90
C SER A 132 -9.35 -2.12 -23.62
N LEU A 133 -9.21 -0.80 -23.73
CA LEU A 133 -10.31 0.13 -23.55
C LEU A 133 -11.24 0.13 -24.76
N ARG A 134 -12.50 0.47 -24.51
CA ARG A 134 -13.55 0.56 -25.56
C ARG A 134 -14.04 2.00 -25.70
N GLY A 135 -14.85 2.25 -26.72
CA GLY A 135 -15.44 3.57 -26.97
C GLY A 135 -14.38 4.63 -27.28
N ARG A 136 -14.37 5.73 -26.56
CA ARG A 136 -13.39 6.83 -26.74
C ARG A 136 -11.94 6.38 -26.55
N GLY A 137 -11.71 5.35 -25.74
CA GLY A 137 -10.39 4.78 -25.49
C GLY A 137 -9.98 3.66 -26.44
N ALA A 138 -10.70 3.42 -27.53
CA ALA A 138 -10.36 2.34 -28.45
C ALA A 138 -8.91 2.42 -28.94
N GLY A 139 -8.18 1.31 -28.79
CA GLY A 139 -6.75 1.24 -29.08
C GLY A 139 -5.83 1.58 -27.91
N VAL A 140 -6.35 2.07 -26.78
CA VAL A 140 -5.57 2.22 -25.53
C VAL A 140 -5.64 0.92 -24.76
N VAL A 141 -4.48 0.46 -24.28
CA VAL A 141 -4.34 -0.72 -23.43
C VAL A 141 -3.69 -0.30 -22.12
N VAL A 142 -4.27 -0.70 -21.00
CA VAL A 142 -3.70 -0.49 -19.67
C VAL A 142 -3.30 -1.83 -19.06
N THR A 143 -2.15 -1.88 -18.38
CA THR A 143 -1.63 -3.10 -17.76
C THR A 143 -1.02 -2.74 -16.41
N ALA A 144 -1.41 -3.48 -15.37
CA ALA A 144 -0.80 -3.40 -14.05
C ALA A 144 0.45 -4.27 -14.01
N HIS A 145 1.55 -3.76 -13.50
CA HIS A 145 2.79 -4.51 -13.25
C HIS A 145 3.23 -4.30 -11.81
N ARG A 146 3.94 -5.29 -11.25
CA ARG A 146 4.40 -5.24 -9.85
C ARG A 146 5.32 -4.04 -9.57
N ALA A 147 4.92 -3.20 -8.60
CA ALA A 147 5.70 -2.05 -8.14
C ALA A 147 6.77 -2.41 -7.10
N GLY A 148 6.56 -3.49 -6.31
CA GLY A 148 7.53 -3.97 -5.32
C GLY A 148 7.49 -3.28 -3.96
N HIS A 149 6.56 -2.35 -3.73
CA HIS A 149 6.44 -1.58 -2.49
C HIS A 149 5.53 -2.26 -1.46
N SER A 150 4.40 -2.78 -1.91
CA SER A 150 3.39 -3.45 -1.07
C SER A 150 2.75 -4.61 -1.82
N VAL A 151 2.07 -5.51 -1.09
CA VAL A 151 1.35 -6.62 -1.71
C VAL A 151 0.30 -6.08 -2.67
N GLY A 152 0.42 -6.43 -3.94
CA GLY A 152 -0.47 -5.97 -5.00
C GLY A 152 -0.20 -4.54 -5.49
N GLY A 153 0.75 -3.81 -4.89
CA GLY A 153 1.17 -2.50 -5.38
C GLY A 153 1.61 -2.57 -6.85
N ALA A 154 1.09 -1.67 -7.67
CA ALA A 154 1.26 -1.72 -9.12
C ALA A 154 1.81 -0.43 -9.69
N TYR A 155 2.70 -0.51 -10.67
CA TYR A 155 2.88 0.55 -11.63
C TYR A 155 2.03 0.28 -12.87
N TRP A 156 1.56 1.33 -13.52
CA TRP A 156 0.69 1.22 -14.68
C TRP A 156 1.44 1.50 -15.97
N ARG A 157 1.26 0.61 -16.93
CA ARG A 157 1.66 0.78 -18.32
C ARG A 157 0.42 1.12 -19.14
N ILE A 158 0.46 2.23 -19.85
CA ILE A 158 -0.64 2.75 -20.66
C ILE A 158 -0.11 2.94 -22.07
N SER A 159 -0.61 2.19 -23.05
CA SER A 159 -0.06 2.18 -24.41
C SER A 159 -1.15 2.38 -25.47
N ARG A 160 -0.76 3.00 -26.57
CA ARG A 160 -1.57 3.12 -27.79
C ARG A 160 -0.66 3.03 -29.01
N GLY A 161 -0.75 1.92 -29.75
CA GLY A 161 0.20 1.63 -30.83
C GLY A 161 1.63 1.56 -30.30
N ALA A 162 2.53 2.37 -30.82
CA ALA A 162 3.93 2.46 -30.40
C ALA A 162 4.14 3.40 -29.20
N ASP A 163 3.19 4.29 -28.92
CA ASP A 163 3.30 5.24 -27.81
C ASP A 163 2.99 4.55 -26.47
N GLU A 164 3.80 4.86 -25.47
CA GLU A 164 3.67 4.29 -24.13
C GLU A 164 3.92 5.34 -23.05
N VAL A 165 3.04 5.36 -22.06
CA VAL A 165 3.19 6.11 -20.81
C VAL A 165 3.30 5.11 -19.68
N VAL A 166 4.26 5.32 -18.78
CA VAL A 166 4.42 4.53 -17.54
C VAL A 166 4.17 5.44 -16.36
N TYR A 167 3.24 5.05 -15.49
CA TYR A 167 3.00 5.66 -14.19
C TYR A 167 3.57 4.76 -13.10
N ALA A 168 4.68 5.17 -12.50
CA ALA A 168 5.49 4.37 -11.58
C ALA A 168 5.83 5.19 -10.33
N VAL A 169 4.91 5.22 -9.39
CA VAL A 169 5.06 5.85 -8.09
C VAL A 169 5.24 4.78 -7.01
N ASP A 170 5.90 5.12 -5.90
CA ASP A 170 6.22 4.20 -4.80
C ASP A 170 6.77 2.84 -5.27
N VAL A 171 7.68 2.87 -6.23
CA VAL A 171 8.32 1.65 -6.73
C VAL A 171 9.52 1.26 -5.86
N HIS A 172 9.62 -0.03 -5.53
CA HIS A 172 10.74 -0.57 -4.78
C HIS A 172 11.47 -1.64 -5.59
N HIS A 173 12.75 -1.45 -5.85
CA HIS A 173 13.53 -2.32 -6.73
C HIS A 173 14.10 -3.56 -6.03
N ALA A 174 14.26 -3.52 -4.71
CA ALA A 174 14.82 -4.64 -3.96
C ALA A 174 13.72 -5.61 -3.51
N ARG A 175 14.06 -6.90 -3.50
CA ARG A 175 13.22 -7.93 -2.91
C ARG A 175 13.14 -7.76 -1.40
N GLU A 176 11.96 -7.95 -0.86
CA GLU A 176 11.67 -8.01 0.56
C GLU A 176 11.31 -9.45 0.99
N ARG A 177 10.93 -9.65 2.27
CA ARG A 177 10.61 -11.00 2.79
C ARG A 177 9.35 -11.58 2.17
N HIS A 178 8.36 -10.74 1.90
CA HIS A 178 7.07 -11.17 1.37
C HIS A 178 6.73 -10.58 0.02
N VAL A 179 7.38 -9.48 -0.40
CA VAL A 179 7.15 -8.82 -1.69
C VAL A 179 8.41 -8.86 -2.53
N ASP A 180 8.26 -9.23 -3.80
CA ASP A 180 9.36 -9.18 -4.77
C ASP A 180 9.56 -7.75 -5.29
N GLY A 181 10.77 -7.44 -5.75
CA GLY A 181 11.09 -6.13 -6.31
C GLY A 181 10.27 -5.76 -7.54
N THR A 182 10.27 -4.48 -7.90
CA THR A 182 9.53 -4.01 -9.08
C THR A 182 9.95 -4.70 -10.37
N ALA A 183 8.98 -4.97 -11.23
CA ALA A 183 9.22 -5.47 -12.58
C ALA A 183 9.73 -4.38 -13.55
N LEU A 184 9.80 -3.11 -13.11
CA LEU A 184 10.19 -2.00 -13.97
C LEU A 184 11.61 -2.15 -14.52
N ALA A 185 12.56 -2.61 -13.71
CA ALA A 185 13.95 -2.83 -14.13
C ALA A 185 14.14 -4.00 -15.12
N ALA A 186 13.21 -4.95 -15.14
CA ALA A 186 13.28 -6.12 -16.03
C ALA A 186 12.88 -5.83 -17.48
N ARG A 187 12.43 -4.61 -17.78
CA ARG A 187 11.90 -4.23 -19.12
C ARG A 187 12.96 -4.19 -20.22
N GLY A 188 14.23 -4.16 -19.86
CA GLY A 188 15.33 -4.04 -20.83
C GLY A 188 15.49 -2.65 -21.45
N PRO A 189 16.67 -2.35 -22.04
CA PRO A 189 16.99 -1.02 -22.57
C PRO A 189 16.18 -0.63 -23.80
N ASP A 190 15.62 -1.59 -24.54
CA ASP A 190 14.92 -1.36 -25.82
C ASP A 190 13.45 -0.96 -25.65
N ARG A 191 12.92 -0.99 -24.41
CA ARG A 191 11.53 -0.64 -24.11
C ARG A 191 11.45 0.63 -23.29
N ARG A 192 11.84 1.74 -23.89
CA ARG A 192 11.73 3.06 -23.27
C ARG A 192 10.32 3.60 -23.46
N PRO A 193 9.59 3.97 -22.40
CA PRO A 193 8.32 4.68 -22.56
C PRO A 193 8.57 6.07 -23.16
N ALA A 194 7.59 6.58 -23.90
CA ALA A 194 7.62 7.96 -24.37
C ALA A 194 7.53 8.96 -23.20
N VAL A 195 6.82 8.56 -22.12
CA VAL A 195 6.69 9.35 -20.89
C VAL A 195 6.78 8.42 -19.69
N LEU A 196 7.62 8.79 -18.72
CA LEU A 196 7.65 8.20 -17.38
C LEU A 196 7.15 9.23 -16.37
N ILE A 197 6.10 8.89 -15.66
CA ILE A 197 5.57 9.66 -14.52
C ILE A 197 5.98 8.90 -13.25
N CYS A 198 6.79 9.52 -12.42
CA CYS A 198 7.25 8.94 -11.17
C CYS A 198 7.27 9.99 -10.07
N ASP A 199 7.29 9.53 -8.83
CA ASP A 199 7.55 10.37 -7.67
C ASP A 199 9.02 10.84 -7.69
N ALA A 200 9.21 12.12 -7.45
CA ALA A 200 10.56 12.70 -7.39
C ALA A 200 11.30 12.30 -6.10
N GLY A 201 10.61 11.64 -5.14
CA GLY A 201 11.13 11.42 -3.80
C GLY A 201 11.64 12.74 -3.17
N PRO A 202 12.11 12.78 -1.95
CA PRO A 202 12.89 13.93 -1.51
C PRO A 202 14.20 13.93 -2.31
N LEU A 203 14.29 14.75 -3.34
CA LEU A 203 15.55 15.15 -4.00
C LEU A 203 16.40 15.95 -2.98
N ARG A 204 16.59 15.37 -1.82
CA ARG A 204 17.59 15.82 -0.86
C ARG A 204 18.89 15.41 -1.49
N GLY A 205 19.83 16.38 -1.57
CA GLY A 205 21.12 16.22 -2.20
C GLY A 205 21.83 14.88 -1.97
N PRO A 206 23.10 14.67 -2.28
CA PRO A 206 23.72 13.36 -2.25
C PRO A 206 23.50 12.74 -0.87
N ALA A 207 22.49 11.87 -0.76
CA ALA A 207 22.28 11.09 0.44
C ALA A 207 23.50 10.20 0.63
N ALA A 208 24.01 10.13 1.83
CA ALA A 208 24.99 9.11 2.17
C ALA A 208 24.45 7.74 1.74
N PRO A 209 25.27 6.85 1.16
CA PRO A 209 24.82 5.52 0.77
C PRO A 209 24.08 4.87 1.93
N ALA A 210 22.85 4.41 1.69
CA ALA A 210 22.09 3.71 2.71
C ALA A 210 22.87 2.46 3.14
N PRO A 211 22.92 2.15 4.44
CA PRO A 211 23.57 0.93 4.91
C PRO A 211 22.87 -0.29 4.30
N PRO A 212 23.58 -1.42 4.16
CA PRO A 212 22.94 -2.67 3.74
C PRO A 212 21.70 -2.94 4.59
N ARG A 213 20.62 -3.37 3.97
CA ARG A 213 19.30 -3.56 4.60
C ARG A 213 19.40 -4.30 5.93
N ARG A 214 20.13 -5.43 5.96
CA ARG A 214 20.32 -6.22 7.18
C ARG A 214 20.95 -5.42 8.34
N VAL A 215 21.88 -4.56 8.02
CA VAL A 215 22.53 -3.69 9.03
C VAL A 215 21.52 -2.69 9.60
N ALA A 216 20.69 -2.10 8.74
CA ALA A 216 19.63 -1.19 9.17
C ALA A 216 18.56 -1.90 10.02
N GLU A 217 18.16 -3.10 9.63
CA GLU A 217 17.20 -3.92 10.38
C GLU A 217 17.75 -4.33 11.76
N ASP A 218 18.99 -4.83 11.82
CA ASP A 218 19.64 -5.19 13.08
C ASP A 218 19.78 -3.96 13.98
N ALA A 219 20.17 -2.81 13.45
CA ALA A 219 20.26 -1.56 14.21
C ALA A 219 18.91 -1.11 14.79
N ALA A 220 17.82 -1.22 14.01
CA ALA A 220 16.48 -0.89 14.48
C ALA A 220 16.01 -1.83 15.61
N VAL A 221 16.28 -3.13 15.48
CA VAL A 221 15.99 -4.12 16.53
C VAL A 221 16.82 -3.86 17.79
N ASP A 222 18.10 -3.55 17.64
CA ASP A 222 18.99 -3.27 18.80
C ASP A 222 18.60 -1.98 19.51
N ALA A 223 18.17 -0.95 18.79
CA ALA A 223 17.60 0.27 19.38
C ALA A 223 16.32 -0.02 20.18
N ALA A 224 15.42 -0.82 19.64
CA ALA A 224 14.22 -1.26 20.35
C ALA A 224 14.57 -2.02 21.62
N LEU A 225 15.49 -3.00 21.54
CA LEU A 225 15.93 -3.79 22.70
C LEU A 225 16.63 -2.93 23.74
N SER A 226 17.37 -1.90 23.34
CA SER A 226 17.96 -0.95 24.28
C SER A 226 16.89 -0.24 25.09
N ALA A 227 15.81 0.26 24.44
CA ALA A 227 14.69 0.90 25.13
C ALA A 227 13.98 -0.08 26.10
N LEU A 228 13.72 -1.31 25.65
CA LEU A 228 13.05 -2.33 26.45
C LEU A 228 13.86 -2.74 27.71
N ARG A 229 15.17 -2.91 27.58
CA ARG A 229 16.09 -3.24 28.71
C ARG A 229 16.15 -2.15 29.78
N HIS A 230 15.85 -0.91 29.43
CA HIS A 230 15.73 0.20 30.37
C HIS A 230 14.29 0.38 30.91
N GLY A 231 13.42 -0.59 30.73
CA GLY A 231 12.03 -0.55 31.21
C GLY A 231 11.10 0.35 30.38
N GLY A 232 11.54 0.78 29.19
CA GLY A 232 10.73 1.58 28.27
C GLY A 232 9.96 0.75 27.26
N HIS A 233 9.39 1.45 26.27
CA HIS A 233 8.68 0.88 25.13
C HIS A 233 9.32 1.35 23.83
N ALA A 234 9.20 0.54 22.78
CA ALA A 234 9.57 0.92 21.42
C ALA A 234 8.32 1.02 20.55
N LEU A 235 8.12 2.15 19.88
CA LEU A 235 7.01 2.39 18.96
C LEU A 235 7.54 2.53 17.54
N PHE A 236 7.00 1.73 16.62
CA PHE A 236 7.29 1.77 15.21
C PHE A 236 6.04 2.25 14.43
N PRO A 237 5.91 3.54 14.12
CA PRO A 237 4.83 4.02 13.27
C PRO A 237 4.99 3.46 11.85
N ALA A 238 3.96 2.83 11.32
CA ALA A 238 3.95 2.27 9.98
C ALA A 238 2.54 2.25 9.40
N GLU A 239 2.42 2.28 8.08
CA GLU A 239 1.15 2.11 7.40
C GLU A 239 0.65 0.67 7.55
N GLY A 240 -0.49 0.52 8.24
CA GLY A 240 -0.94 -0.75 8.79
C GLY A 240 -1.20 -1.85 7.77
N ALA A 241 -1.86 -1.53 6.66
CA ALA A 241 -2.24 -2.53 5.66
C ALA A 241 -1.18 -2.78 4.58
N SER A 242 -0.01 -2.13 4.67
CA SER A 242 1.05 -2.18 3.67
C SER A 242 2.41 -2.44 4.31
N ARG A 243 3.15 -1.37 4.64
CA ARG A 243 4.54 -1.47 5.09
C ARG A 243 4.72 -2.16 6.46
N ALA A 244 3.68 -2.13 7.31
CA ALA A 244 3.71 -2.84 8.58
C ALA A 244 3.96 -4.34 8.43
N LEU A 245 3.49 -4.98 7.35
CA LEU A 245 3.68 -6.42 7.14
C LEU A 245 5.16 -6.81 7.06
N GLU A 246 5.98 -6.05 6.34
CA GLU A 246 7.42 -6.31 6.27
C GLU A 246 8.10 -6.09 7.62
N LEU A 247 7.74 -5.01 8.32
CA LEU A 247 8.26 -4.71 9.65
C LEU A 247 7.91 -5.81 10.66
N LEU A 248 6.67 -6.30 10.64
CA LEU A 248 6.24 -7.40 11.48
C LEU A 248 7.04 -8.69 11.22
N LEU A 249 7.36 -8.99 9.96
CA LEU A 249 8.21 -10.13 9.62
C LEU A 249 9.64 -9.97 10.15
N VAL A 250 10.22 -8.76 10.05
CA VAL A 250 11.55 -8.44 10.59
C VAL A 250 11.58 -8.64 12.11
N LEU A 251 10.58 -8.08 12.80
CA LEU A 251 10.51 -8.13 14.26
C LEU A 251 10.18 -9.55 14.76
N ASP A 252 9.22 -10.25 14.18
CA ASP A 252 8.88 -11.64 14.53
C ASP A 252 10.09 -12.57 14.37
N GLU A 253 10.83 -12.43 13.26
CA GLU A 253 12.06 -13.19 13.05
C GLU A 253 13.13 -12.87 14.10
N ALA A 254 13.31 -11.59 14.44
CA ALA A 254 14.28 -11.16 15.46
C ALA A 254 13.90 -11.67 16.86
N TRP A 255 12.61 -11.61 17.22
CA TRP A 255 12.09 -12.12 18.49
C TRP A 255 12.30 -13.63 18.63
N ARG A 256 11.98 -14.39 17.60
CA ARG A 256 12.22 -15.85 17.59
C ARG A 256 13.69 -16.19 17.64
N ARG A 257 14.53 -15.54 16.82
CA ARG A 257 15.97 -15.81 16.74
C ARG A 257 16.68 -15.54 18.07
N ARG A 258 16.23 -14.51 18.81
CA ARG A 258 16.81 -14.08 20.07
C ARG A 258 16.06 -14.61 21.30
N ASN A 259 15.03 -15.45 21.09
CA ASN A 259 14.17 -16.04 22.15
C ASN A 259 13.57 -15.00 23.11
N LEU A 260 12.99 -13.93 22.55
CA LEU A 260 12.51 -12.77 23.32
C LEU A 260 11.03 -12.85 23.72
N GLY A 261 10.25 -13.79 23.16
CA GLY A 261 8.79 -13.86 23.35
C GLY A 261 8.34 -14.09 24.80
N GLY A 262 9.23 -14.64 25.66
CA GLY A 262 8.98 -14.76 27.11
C GLY A 262 9.30 -13.51 27.92
N ALA A 263 10.06 -12.56 27.35
CA ALA A 263 10.53 -11.36 28.04
C ALA A 263 9.83 -10.07 27.58
N TYR A 264 9.50 -9.97 26.28
CA TYR A 264 8.94 -8.75 25.70
C TYR A 264 7.81 -9.08 24.72
N ASP A 265 6.67 -8.41 24.88
CA ASP A 265 5.55 -8.52 23.94
C ASP A 265 5.84 -7.73 22.67
N LEU A 266 5.49 -8.33 21.52
CA LEU A 266 5.45 -7.69 20.21
C LEU A 266 3.99 -7.52 19.81
N VAL A 267 3.53 -6.26 19.72
CA VAL A 267 2.11 -5.95 19.52
C VAL A 267 1.90 -5.16 18.24
N PHE A 268 1.07 -5.67 17.35
CA PHE A 268 0.55 -4.94 16.21
C PHE A 268 -0.75 -4.24 16.61
N VAL A 269 -0.67 -2.90 16.73
CA VAL A 269 -1.81 -2.05 17.09
C VAL A 269 -2.41 -1.46 15.83
N HIS A 270 -3.61 -1.90 15.48
CA HIS A 270 -4.35 -1.42 14.31
C HIS A 270 -5.84 -1.71 14.51
N ALA A 271 -6.73 -0.78 14.16
CA ALA A 271 -8.17 -0.93 14.38
C ALA A 271 -8.72 -2.26 13.81
N THR A 272 -8.20 -2.70 12.68
CA THR A 272 -8.55 -3.96 12.01
C THR A 272 -7.37 -4.93 11.92
N ALA A 273 -6.48 -4.98 12.93
CA ALA A 273 -5.23 -5.75 12.92
C ALA A 273 -5.39 -7.20 12.41
N ARG A 274 -6.39 -7.91 12.91
CA ARG A 274 -6.65 -9.29 12.50
C ARG A 274 -7.04 -9.40 11.04
N SER A 275 -7.93 -8.52 10.58
CA SER A 275 -8.37 -8.50 9.17
C SER A 275 -7.21 -8.21 8.22
N VAL A 276 -6.30 -7.28 8.57
CA VAL A 276 -5.09 -7.01 7.80
C VAL A 276 -4.25 -8.27 7.63
N LEU A 277 -3.98 -8.99 8.73
CA LEU A 277 -3.18 -10.22 8.68
C LEU A 277 -3.89 -11.35 7.94
N ASP A 278 -5.19 -11.52 8.13
CA ASP A 278 -5.97 -12.58 7.47
C ASP A 278 -6.09 -12.32 5.97
N PHE A 279 -6.31 -11.08 5.56
CA PHE A 279 -6.27 -10.73 4.14
C PHE A 279 -4.88 -10.89 3.54
N ALA A 280 -3.83 -10.44 4.24
CA ALA A 280 -2.47 -10.64 3.75
C ALA A 280 -2.15 -12.12 3.55
N ARG A 281 -2.57 -12.99 4.48
CA ARG A 281 -2.43 -14.45 4.34
C ARG A 281 -3.18 -15.01 3.13
N SER A 282 -4.37 -14.49 2.84
CA SER A 282 -5.17 -14.94 1.68
C SER A 282 -4.60 -14.50 0.33
N GLN A 283 -3.57 -13.64 0.31
CA GLN A 283 -3.00 -13.04 -0.90
C GLN A 283 -1.62 -13.61 -1.25
N LEU A 284 -1.36 -14.84 -0.89
CA LEU A 284 -0.08 -15.52 -1.10
C LEU A 284 0.39 -15.48 -2.58
N GLU A 285 -0.55 -15.60 -3.52
CA GLU A 285 -0.27 -15.55 -4.97
C GLU A 285 0.34 -14.22 -5.47
N TRP A 286 0.20 -13.14 -4.65
CA TRP A 286 0.74 -11.81 -4.94
C TRP A 286 2.10 -11.56 -4.28
N MET A 287 2.58 -12.50 -3.50
CA MET A 287 3.85 -12.42 -2.77
C MET A 287 5.02 -12.91 -3.62
N ALA A 288 6.22 -12.74 -3.09
CA ALA A 288 7.42 -13.24 -3.70
C ALA A 288 7.39 -14.77 -3.86
N PRO A 289 7.98 -15.34 -4.92
CA PRO A 289 8.01 -16.80 -5.14
C PRO A 289 8.51 -17.58 -3.93
N GLU A 290 9.55 -17.11 -3.24
CA GLU A 290 10.09 -17.77 -2.06
C GLU A 290 9.11 -17.81 -0.87
N ALA A 291 8.23 -16.81 -0.79
CA ALA A 291 7.15 -16.80 0.20
C ALA A 291 6.12 -17.89 -0.13
N GLN A 292 5.80 -18.07 -1.41
CA GLN A 292 4.93 -19.13 -1.91
C GLN A 292 5.55 -20.51 -1.70
N ASP A 293 6.82 -20.69 -2.09
CA ASP A 293 7.57 -21.96 -1.92
C ASP A 293 7.69 -22.35 -0.44
N SER A 294 7.81 -21.36 0.46
CA SER A 294 7.83 -21.60 1.91
C SER A 294 6.50 -22.16 2.43
N PHE A 295 5.39 -21.79 1.83
CA PHE A 295 4.07 -22.32 2.15
C PHE A 295 3.92 -23.75 1.63
N ASP A 296 4.34 -24.03 0.41
CA ASP A 296 4.24 -25.34 -0.24
C ASP A 296 5.24 -26.36 0.32
N GLY A 297 6.17 -25.93 1.21
CA GLY A 297 7.17 -26.82 1.81
C GLY A 297 8.27 -27.29 0.86
N THR A 298 8.36 -26.67 -0.33
CA THR A 298 9.31 -27.06 -1.40
C THR A 298 10.74 -26.58 -1.14
N THR A 299 10.91 -25.49 -0.39
CA THR A 299 12.24 -25.01 0.02
C THR A 299 12.62 -25.61 1.36
N GLY A 300 13.56 -26.57 1.38
CA GLY A 300 14.05 -27.28 2.56
C GLY A 300 14.72 -26.44 3.67
N THR A 301 14.55 -25.14 3.66
CA THR A 301 15.14 -24.17 4.61
C THR A 301 14.31 -23.94 5.87
N ARG A 302 13.04 -24.33 5.88
CA ARG A 302 12.19 -24.34 7.11
C ARG A 302 11.65 -25.74 7.34
N ARG A 303 12.14 -26.44 8.35
CA ARG A 303 11.52 -27.66 8.87
C ARG A 303 10.09 -27.37 9.31
N GLY A 304 9.11 -27.81 8.51
CA GLY A 304 7.69 -27.65 8.72
C GLY A 304 7.14 -26.49 7.89
N GLY A 305 6.51 -26.80 6.76
CA GLY A 305 5.80 -25.83 5.91
C GLY A 305 4.82 -25.01 6.73
N GLY A 306 4.82 -23.70 6.54
CA GLY A 306 3.92 -22.77 7.23
C GLY A 306 3.80 -21.49 6.46
N HIS A 307 2.68 -20.79 6.64
CA HIS A 307 2.43 -19.54 5.94
C HIS A 307 3.55 -18.52 6.24
N PRO A 308 4.09 -17.78 5.23
CA PRO A 308 5.15 -16.77 5.43
C PRO A 308 4.77 -15.73 6.51
N LEU A 309 3.48 -15.37 6.59
CA LEU A 309 2.93 -14.48 7.61
C LEU A 309 2.38 -15.23 8.84
N ALA A 310 2.87 -16.44 9.15
CA ALA A 310 2.63 -17.09 10.42
C ALA A 310 3.45 -16.41 11.52
N LEU A 311 3.04 -15.19 11.88
CA LEU A 311 3.67 -14.37 12.92
C LEU A 311 3.39 -15.01 14.29
N ARG A 312 4.40 -15.62 14.90
CA ARG A 312 4.25 -16.41 16.14
C ARG A 312 4.37 -15.58 17.40
N GLU A 313 5.19 -14.53 17.33
CA GLU A 313 5.47 -13.64 18.45
C GLU A 313 4.58 -12.39 18.45
N VAL A 314 3.87 -12.12 17.34
CA VAL A 314 3.03 -10.94 17.19
C VAL A 314 1.65 -11.16 17.77
N ARG A 315 1.24 -10.28 18.67
CA ARG A 315 -0.12 -10.16 19.18
C ARG A 315 -0.83 -8.99 18.50
N CYS A 316 -2.14 -9.10 18.32
CA CYS A 316 -2.95 -8.04 17.72
C CYS A 316 -3.74 -7.30 18.81
N ALA A 317 -3.74 -5.98 18.76
CA ALA A 317 -4.59 -5.10 19.55
C ALA A 317 -5.34 -4.14 18.65
N SER A 318 -6.60 -3.85 18.93
CA SER A 318 -7.42 -2.93 18.14
C SER A 318 -7.23 -1.47 18.56
N SER A 319 -6.61 -1.24 19.71
CA SER A 319 -6.31 0.10 20.25
C SER A 319 -5.16 0.05 21.25
N VAL A 320 -4.58 1.22 21.55
CA VAL A 320 -3.58 1.34 22.62
C VAL A 320 -4.16 0.94 23.98
N ALA A 321 -5.44 1.21 24.24
CA ALA A 321 -6.11 0.80 25.47
C ALA A 321 -6.21 -0.75 25.59
N ASP A 322 -6.28 -1.48 24.48
CA ASP A 322 -6.29 -2.93 24.51
C ASP A 322 -4.90 -3.51 24.80
N CYS A 323 -3.83 -2.77 24.53
CA CYS A 323 -2.47 -3.19 24.89
C CYS A 323 -2.32 -3.34 26.42
N ALA A 324 -3.00 -2.51 27.20
CA ALA A 324 -2.98 -2.60 28.67
C ALA A 324 -3.63 -3.90 29.20
N LYS A 325 -4.44 -4.58 28.40
CA LYS A 325 -5.06 -5.87 28.74
C LYS A 325 -4.15 -7.06 28.39
N ILE A 326 -3.11 -6.83 27.59
CA ILE A 326 -2.11 -7.84 27.29
C ILE A 326 -1.27 -8.00 28.55
N LYS A 327 -1.37 -9.18 29.19
CA LYS A 327 -0.56 -9.48 30.36
C LYS A 327 0.91 -9.43 29.95
N LEU A 328 1.62 -8.43 30.43
CA LEU A 328 3.07 -8.40 30.32
C LEU A 328 3.63 -9.64 31.04
N PRO A 329 4.61 -10.35 30.47
CA PRO A 329 5.31 -11.39 31.21
C PRO A 329 5.86 -10.77 32.49
N VAL A 330 5.59 -11.42 33.61
CA VAL A 330 6.07 -10.98 34.91
C VAL A 330 7.58 -10.90 34.83
N GLN A 331 8.14 -9.70 35.04
CA GLN A 331 9.58 -9.57 35.26
C GLN A 331 9.95 -10.38 36.50
N VAL A 332 10.73 -11.45 36.33
CA VAL A 332 11.43 -12.16 37.40
C VAL A 332 12.81 -11.57 37.54
#